data_fc0002f2079332e7d90d610f176ce647
#
_entry.id   fc0002f2079332e7d90d610f176ce647
#
_cell.length_a   1.000
_cell.length_b   1.000
_cell.length_c   1.000
_cell.angle_alpha   90.00
_cell.angle_beta   90.00
_cell.angle_gamma   90.00
#
_symmetry.space_group_name_H-M   'P 1'
#
loop_
_entity.id
_entity.type
_entity.pdbx_description
1 polymer ?
#
loop_
_entity_poly.entity_id
_entity_poly.type
_entity_poly.pdbx_seq_one_letter_code
_entity_poly.pdbx_strand_id
1 'polypeptide(L)'
;MATDPRFTFRLPAGWEARPSTATPVPGVDFAALYGVSDKGFTPNITVAAQRVPGGADVASLADQTVALLRRSHQDLQEIRRARLGTDSAPGVGQEVRFSAALADQEVELTQLHVIVAAGPLSGPEGQLVLKSAFTATSRQAPSLLPAFQQFVASLQVVAED
;
A
#
# COMPACT_ATOMS: atom_id res chain seq x y z
N MET A 1 -15.50 15.77 5.59
CA MET A 1 -14.21 15.36 5.97
C MET A 1 -13.90 13.92 5.63
N ALA A 2 -12.96 13.77 4.79
CA ALA A 2 -12.73 12.46 4.21
C ALA A 2 -11.70 11.65 4.96
N THR A 3 -11.04 12.25 5.91
CA THR A 3 -9.93 11.60 6.58
C THR A 3 -10.42 10.45 7.45
N ASP A 4 -9.81 9.32 7.31
CA ASP A 4 -10.06 8.22 8.23
C ASP A 4 -9.38 8.54 9.56
N PRO A 5 -10.13 8.67 10.66
CA PRO A 5 -9.52 9.04 11.93
C PRO A 5 -8.69 7.95 12.57
N ARG A 6 -8.62 6.78 11.98
CA ARG A 6 -7.95 5.64 12.60
C ARG A 6 -6.45 5.62 12.40
N PHE A 7 -5.90 6.45 11.52
CA PHE A 7 -4.46 6.48 11.36
C PHE A 7 -3.99 7.87 10.95
N THR A 8 -2.73 8.16 11.27
CA THR A 8 -2.05 9.38 10.89
C THR A 8 -0.74 9.04 10.20
N PHE A 9 -0.20 9.98 9.45
CA PHE A 9 1.03 9.76 8.71
C PHE A 9 1.65 11.10 8.35
N ARG A 10 2.90 11.03 7.87
CA ARG A 10 3.61 12.18 7.34
C ARG A 10 3.91 11.93 5.86
N LEU A 11 3.48 12.85 5.01
CA LEU A 11 3.68 12.72 3.59
C LEU A 11 5.06 13.26 3.20
N PRO A 12 5.88 12.51 2.45
CA PRO A 12 7.19 12.98 2.05
C PRO A 12 7.11 14.17 1.08
N ALA A 13 8.20 14.92 1.02
CA ALA A 13 8.29 16.03 0.08
C ALA A 13 8.16 15.54 -1.36
N GLY A 14 7.45 16.29 -2.18
CA GLY A 14 7.22 15.93 -3.57
C GLY A 14 5.96 15.13 -3.80
N TRP A 15 5.30 14.70 -2.73
CA TRP A 15 4.05 13.93 -2.82
C TRP A 15 2.88 14.80 -2.43
N GLU A 16 1.75 14.58 -3.08
CA GLU A 16 0.56 15.37 -2.87
C GLU A 16 -0.62 14.46 -2.59
N ALA A 17 -1.32 14.74 -1.49
CA ALA A 17 -2.50 13.96 -1.15
C ALA A 17 -3.64 14.23 -2.13
N ARG A 18 -4.34 13.16 -2.51
CA ARG A 18 -5.55 13.28 -3.32
C ARG A 18 -6.76 13.24 -2.41
N PRO A 19 -7.68 14.19 -2.57
CA PRO A 19 -8.94 14.11 -1.82
C PRO A 19 -9.68 12.83 -2.19
N SER A 20 -10.17 12.11 -1.19
CA SER A 20 -10.87 10.86 -1.42
C SER A 20 -12.15 11.07 -2.24
N THR A 21 -12.69 12.27 -2.23
CA THR A 21 -13.90 12.59 -2.99
C THR A 21 -13.60 12.83 -4.47
N ALA A 22 -12.36 13.12 -4.83
CA ALA A 22 -12.02 13.46 -6.22
C ALA A 22 -12.00 12.22 -7.11
N THR A 23 -11.43 11.13 -6.61
CA THR A 23 -11.33 9.89 -7.38
C THR A 23 -11.49 8.71 -6.42
N PRO A 24 -12.73 8.42 -6.00
CA PRO A 24 -12.92 7.34 -5.05
C PRO A 24 -12.54 6.00 -5.67
N VAL A 25 -11.69 5.26 -4.97
CA VAL A 25 -11.30 3.91 -5.35
C VAL A 25 -11.79 2.99 -4.24
N PRO A 26 -12.63 2.00 -4.55
CA PRO A 26 -13.12 1.09 -3.52
C PRO A 26 -11.97 0.45 -2.75
N GLY A 27 -12.09 0.46 -1.43
CA GLY A 27 -11.10 -0.16 -0.57
C GLY A 27 -9.87 0.69 -0.29
N VAL A 28 -9.79 1.90 -0.84
CA VAL A 28 -8.65 2.80 -0.59
C VAL A 28 -9.13 3.98 0.25
N ASP A 29 -8.50 4.16 1.40
CA ASP A 29 -8.85 5.25 2.32
C ASP A 29 -8.03 6.51 2.09
N PHE A 30 -6.85 6.36 1.52
CA PHE A 30 -5.96 7.48 1.26
C PHE A 30 -5.13 7.22 0.02
N ALA A 31 -4.88 8.25 -0.76
CA ALA A 31 -3.99 8.16 -1.92
C ALA A 31 -3.17 9.42 -2.04
N ALA A 32 -1.93 9.28 -2.50
CA ALA A 32 -1.04 10.39 -2.79
C ALA A 32 -0.35 10.16 -4.13
N LEU A 33 -0.03 11.23 -4.83
CA LEU A 33 0.64 11.18 -6.11
C LEU A 33 1.97 11.92 -6.04
N TYR A 34 2.96 11.39 -6.73
CA TYR A 34 4.24 12.06 -6.87
C TYR A 34 4.16 13.08 -8.01
N GLY A 35 4.88 14.19 -7.88
CA GLY A 35 4.77 15.30 -8.83
C GLY A 35 5.40 15.06 -10.18
N VAL A 36 6.20 14.00 -10.35
CA VAL A 36 6.89 13.73 -11.60
C VAL A 36 6.52 12.37 -12.13
N SER A 37 5.91 12.34 -13.31
CA SER A 37 5.54 11.08 -13.97
C SER A 37 6.70 10.56 -14.80
N ASP A 38 6.67 9.27 -15.09
CA ASP A 38 7.63 8.61 -15.96
C ASP A 38 6.86 7.73 -16.91
N LYS A 39 7.12 7.90 -18.22
CA LYS A 39 6.46 7.12 -19.29
C LYS A 39 4.94 7.14 -19.21
N GLY A 40 4.39 8.26 -18.77
CA GLY A 40 2.95 8.42 -18.66
C GLY A 40 2.35 7.84 -17.38
N PHE A 41 3.16 7.25 -16.50
CA PHE A 41 2.68 6.72 -15.25
C PHE A 41 3.05 7.64 -14.10
N THR A 42 2.08 7.96 -13.25
CA THR A 42 2.31 8.80 -12.07
C THR A 42 2.48 7.91 -10.85
N PRO A 43 3.66 7.95 -10.20
CA PRO A 43 3.85 7.16 -8.98
C PRO A 43 2.81 7.51 -7.94
N ASN A 44 2.37 6.50 -7.21
CA ASN A 44 1.34 6.71 -6.21
C ASN A 44 1.57 5.86 -4.98
N ILE A 45 1.00 6.33 -3.86
CA ILE A 45 0.95 5.62 -2.61
C ILE A 45 -0.52 5.53 -2.22
N THR A 46 -0.98 4.34 -1.84
CA THR A 46 -2.33 4.17 -1.34
C THR A 46 -2.27 3.50 0.03
N VAL A 47 -3.27 3.80 0.85
CA VAL A 47 -3.41 3.16 2.16
C VAL A 47 -4.85 2.72 2.31
N ALA A 48 -5.04 1.50 2.73
CA ALA A 48 -6.35 0.96 3.05
C ALA A 48 -6.32 0.40 4.47
N ALA A 49 -7.33 0.73 5.25
CA ALA A 49 -7.52 0.17 6.58
C ALA A 49 -8.64 -0.84 6.49
N GLN A 50 -8.42 -2.02 7.03
CA GLN A 50 -9.35 -3.13 6.90
C GLN A 50 -9.47 -3.84 8.22
N ARG A 51 -10.71 -4.17 8.62
CA ARG A 51 -10.93 -5.00 9.79
C ARG A 51 -11.01 -6.44 9.35
N VAL A 52 -10.26 -7.29 10.01
CA VAL A 52 -10.22 -8.71 9.70
C VAL A 52 -10.48 -9.50 10.98
N PRO A 53 -10.94 -10.76 10.87
CA PRO A 53 -11.13 -11.57 12.06
C PRO A 53 -9.86 -11.68 12.88
N GLY A 54 -9.99 -11.74 14.19
CA GLY A 54 -8.83 -11.87 15.06
C GLY A 54 -8.02 -13.11 14.70
N GLY A 55 -6.69 -12.95 14.74
CA GLY A 55 -5.80 -14.04 14.36
C GLY A 55 -5.55 -14.14 12.87
N ALA A 56 -5.96 -13.14 12.08
CA ALA A 56 -5.69 -13.16 10.66
C ALA A 56 -4.18 -13.10 10.39
N ASP A 57 -3.77 -13.84 9.38
CA ASP A 57 -2.36 -13.97 9.02
C ASP A 57 -2.01 -12.96 7.93
N VAL A 58 -1.06 -12.06 8.22
CA VAL A 58 -0.65 -11.06 7.24
C VAL A 58 -0.06 -11.69 5.99
N ALA A 59 0.59 -12.85 6.13
CA ALA A 59 1.13 -13.56 4.95
C ALA A 59 0.00 -14.00 4.02
N SER A 60 -1.11 -14.46 4.57
CA SER A 60 -2.27 -14.82 3.75
C SER A 60 -2.85 -13.61 3.02
N LEU A 61 -2.87 -12.46 3.69
CA LEU A 61 -3.34 -11.23 3.06
C LEU A 61 -2.41 -10.81 1.92
N ALA A 62 -1.11 -11.01 2.10
CA ALA A 62 -0.14 -10.74 1.04
C ALA A 62 -0.36 -11.67 -0.14
N ASP A 63 -0.62 -12.95 0.11
CA ASP A 63 -0.91 -13.91 -0.95
C ASP A 63 -2.16 -13.53 -1.72
N GLN A 64 -3.19 -13.08 -1.03
CA GLN A 64 -4.44 -12.66 -1.68
C GLN A 64 -4.20 -11.45 -2.57
N THR A 65 -3.36 -10.51 -2.12
CA THR A 65 -3.03 -9.34 -2.91
C THR A 65 -2.36 -9.74 -4.22
N VAL A 66 -1.39 -10.65 -4.16
CA VAL A 66 -0.71 -11.14 -5.35
C VAL A 66 -1.68 -11.87 -6.26
N ALA A 67 -2.54 -12.70 -5.70
CA ALA A 67 -3.51 -13.46 -6.50
C ALA A 67 -4.45 -12.54 -7.28
N LEU A 68 -4.90 -11.46 -6.64
CA LEU A 68 -5.76 -10.49 -7.32
C LEU A 68 -5.03 -9.78 -8.44
N LEU A 69 -3.78 -9.41 -8.22
CA LEU A 69 -2.98 -8.74 -9.24
C LEU A 69 -2.72 -9.65 -10.44
N ARG A 70 -2.50 -10.94 -10.19
CA ARG A 70 -2.25 -11.89 -11.28
C ARG A 70 -3.45 -12.04 -12.21
N ARG A 71 -4.65 -11.79 -11.73
CA ARG A 71 -5.84 -11.84 -12.58
C ARG A 71 -5.79 -10.79 -13.69
N SER A 72 -5.21 -9.61 -13.37
CA SER A 72 -5.10 -8.53 -14.33
C SER A 72 -3.74 -8.47 -15.00
N HIS A 73 -2.72 -9.07 -14.38
CA HIS A 73 -1.35 -8.99 -14.86
C HIS A 73 -0.73 -10.38 -14.83
N GLN A 74 -0.90 -11.11 -15.93
CA GLN A 74 -0.43 -12.49 -16.00
C GLN A 74 1.07 -12.63 -15.97
N ASP A 75 1.79 -11.56 -16.33
CA ASP A 75 3.25 -11.56 -16.31
C ASP A 75 3.84 -11.17 -14.95
N LEU A 76 3.00 -11.05 -13.93
CA LEU A 76 3.45 -10.63 -12.60
C LEU A 76 4.54 -11.54 -12.06
N GLN A 77 5.60 -10.92 -11.57
CA GLN A 77 6.72 -11.62 -10.92
C GLN A 77 6.80 -11.17 -9.48
N GLU A 78 6.93 -12.13 -8.57
CA GLU A 78 7.20 -11.84 -7.17
C GLU A 78 8.71 -11.72 -7.01
N ILE A 79 9.16 -10.53 -6.62
CA ILE A 79 10.58 -10.24 -6.55
C ILE A 79 11.15 -10.64 -5.18
N ARG A 80 10.44 -10.27 -4.11
CA ARG A 80 10.88 -10.62 -2.77
C ARG A 80 9.75 -10.39 -1.78
N ARG A 81 9.91 -11.02 -0.60
CA ARG A 81 8.98 -10.85 0.51
C ARG A 81 9.79 -10.96 1.80
N ALA A 82 9.46 -10.14 2.79
CA ALA A 82 10.15 -10.15 4.08
C ALA A 82 9.16 -9.92 5.19
N ARG A 83 9.42 -10.49 6.35
CA ARG A 83 8.64 -10.21 7.55
C ARG A 83 9.04 -8.87 8.10
N LEU A 84 8.05 -8.14 8.57
CA LEU A 84 8.23 -6.83 9.18
C LEU A 84 7.49 -6.82 10.51
N GLY A 85 7.75 -5.78 11.31
CA GLY A 85 7.04 -5.61 12.55
C GLY A 85 7.54 -6.51 13.67
N THR A 86 6.68 -6.75 14.63
CA THR A 86 6.99 -7.52 15.83
C THR A 86 5.94 -8.60 16.03
N ASP A 87 6.13 -9.44 17.07
CA ASP A 87 5.13 -10.47 17.36
C ASP A 87 3.78 -9.87 17.75
N SER A 88 3.78 -8.69 18.38
CA SER A 88 2.53 -8.05 18.78
C SER A 88 1.91 -7.22 17.64
N ALA A 89 2.71 -6.84 16.66
CA ALA A 89 2.23 -6.09 15.49
C ALA A 89 2.93 -6.65 14.25
N PRO A 90 2.55 -7.87 13.83
CA PRO A 90 3.23 -8.51 12.71
C PRO A 90 2.93 -7.81 11.39
N GLY A 91 3.88 -7.88 10.47
CA GLY A 91 3.73 -7.30 9.17
C GLY A 91 4.49 -8.06 8.12
N VAL A 92 4.25 -7.71 6.88
CA VAL A 92 4.95 -8.29 5.74
C VAL A 92 5.13 -7.22 4.68
N GLY A 93 6.31 -7.20 4.07
CA GLY A 93 6.60 -6.36 2.92
C GLY A 93 6.86 -7.24 1.73
N GLN A 94 6.38 -6.85 0.57
CA GLN A 94 6.64 -7.62 -0.64
C GLN A 94 6.76 -6.69 -1.84
N GLU A 95 7.55 -7.13 -2.80
CA GLU A 95 7.76 -6.40 -4.04
C GLU A 95 7.36 -7.28 -5.20
N VAL A 96 6.56 -6.73 -6.12
CA VAL A 96 6.17 -7.41 -7.35
C VAL A 96 6.44 -6.50 -8.54
N ARG A 97 6.58 -7.10 -9.70
CA ARG A 97 6.73 -6.37 -10.97
C ARG A 97 5.78 -6.95 -11.99
N PHE A 98 5.24 -6.07 -12.82
CA PHE A 98 4.33 -6.48 -13.89
C PHE A 98 4.28 -5.37 -14.92
N SER A 99 3.78 -5.71 -16.11
CA SER A 99 3.63 -4.73 -17.19
C SER A 99 2.21 -4.22 -17.24
N ALA A 100 2.09 -2.95 -17.57
CA ALA A 100 0.80 -2.31 -17.77
C ALA A 100 0.81 -1.62 -19.13
N ALA A 101 -0.33 -1.66 -19.82
CA ALA A 101 -0.49 -0.94 -21.08
C ALA A 101 -0.88 0.50 -20.77
N LEU A 102 -0.04 1.44 -21.16
CA LEU A 102 -0.28 2.87 -20.96
C LEU A 102 -0.20 3.55 -22.31
N ALA A 103 -1.32 4.14 -22.73
CA ALA A 103 -1.43 4.69 -24.07
C ALA A 103 -1.03 3.60 -25.08
N ASP A 104 -0.05 3.81 -25.90
CA ASP A 104 0.33 2.84 -26.92
C ASP A 104 1.60 2.07 -26.56
N GLN A 105 1.99 2.06 -25.29
CA GLN A 105 3.21 1.37 -24.90
C GLN A 105 2.99 0.53 -23.66
N GLU A 106 3.81 -0.49 -23.54
CA GLU A 106 3.83 -1.34 -22.37
C GLU A 106 4.93 -0.87 -21.44
N VAL A 107 4.57 -0.67 -20.18
CA VAL A 107 5.50 -0.10 -19.19
C VAL A 107 5.60 -1.07 -18.02
N GLU A 108 6.83 -1.36 -17.61
CA GLU A 108 7.04 -2.19 -16.45
C GLU A 108 6.86 -1.38 -15.18
N LEU A 109 6.04 -1.88 -14.28
CA LEU A 109 5.77 -1.25 -13.00
C LEU A 109 6.32 -2.10 -11.87
N THR A 110 6.80 -1.42 -10.84
CA THR A 110 7.18 -2.05 -9.57
C THR A 110 6.16 -1.61 -8.54
N GLN A 111 5.66 -2.57 -7.79
CA GLN A 111 4.70 -2.28 -6.71
C GLN A 111 5.18 -2.93 -5.43
N LEU A 112 5.19 -2.15 -4.37
CA LEU A 112 5.53 -2.63 -3.04
C LEU A 112 4.28 -2.60 -2.17
N HIS A 113 4.09 -3.64 -1.38
CA HIS A 113 3.01 -3.71 -0.41
C HIS A 113 3.61 -3.84 0.98
N VAL A 114 3.08 -3.06 1.91
CA VAL A 114 3.40 -3.22 3.32
C VAL A 114 2.08 -3.44 4.04
N ILE A 115 1.92 -4.62 4.62
CA ILE A 115 0.71 -5.02 5.31
C ILE A 115 1.06 -5.22 6.77
N VAL A 116 0.44 -4.46 7.66
CA VAL A 116 0.77 -4.48 9.07
C VAL A 116 -0.50 -4.64 9.89
N ALA A 117 -0.48 -5.58 10.82
CA ALA A 117 -1.53 -5.70 11.81
C ALA A 117 -1.30 -4.62 12.86
N ALA A 118 -2.30 -3.79 13.06
CA ALA A 118 -2.16 -2.62 13.94
C ALA A 118 -2.54 -2.92 15.38
N GLY A 119 -2.36 -4.18 15.78
CA GLY A 119 -2.69 -4.63 17.12
C GLY A 119 -4.11 -5.14 17.22
N PRO A 120 -4.40 -5.87 18.27
CA PRO A 120 -5.73 -6.39 18.45
C PRO A 120 -6.71 -5.29 18.81
N LEU A 121 -7.88 -5.32 18.17
CA LEU A 121 -8.98 -4.48 18.55
C LEU A 121 -9.80 -5.23 19.59
N SER A 122 -10.32 -4.48 20.54
CA SER A 122 -11.22 -5.06 21.53
C SER A 122 -12.53 -5.47 20.88
N GLY A 123 -13.05 -6.61 21.28
CA GLY A 123 -14.38 -7.01 20.89
C GLY A 123 -14.42 -7.84 19.63
N PRO A 124 -15.63 -8.12 19.11
CA PRO A 124 -15.83 -9.08 18.03
C PRO A 124 -15.44 -8.56 16.66
N GLU A 125 -15.04 -7.30 16.55
CA GLU A 125 -14.76 -6.71 15.25
C GLU A 125 -13.43 -7.18 14.67
N GLY A 126 -12.58 -7.78 15.48
CA GLY A 126 -11.33 -8.30 15.02
C GLY A 126 -10.21 -7.30 15.07
N GLN A 127 -9.27 -7.46 14.15
CA GLN A 127 -8.01 -6.75 14.14
C GLN A 127 -7.99 -5.75 12.98
N LEU A 128 -7.43 -4.57 13.24
CA LEU A 128 -7.23 -3.58 12.18
C LEU A 128 -5.92 -3.91 11.45
N VAL A 129 -5.99 -3.91 10.14
CA VAL A 129 -4.83 -4.13 9.28
C VAL A 129 -4.69 -2.93 8.36
N LEU A 130 -3.48 -2.39 8.28
CA LEU A 130 -3.16 -1.32 7.34
C LEU A 130 -2.38 -1.91 6.17
N LYS A 131 -2.83 -1.62 4.98
CA LYS A 131 -2.14 -2.03 3.76
C LYS A 131 -1.73 -0.78 3.01
N SER A 132 -0.42 -0.60 2.87
CA SER A 132 0.15 0.50 2.09
C SER A 132 0.71 -0.06 0.80
N ALA A 133 0.46 0.60 -0.31
CA ALA A 133 0.98 0.19 -1.60
C ALA A 133 1.65 1.38 -2.27
N PHE A 134 2.83 1.14 -2.82
CA PHE A 134 3.58 2.11 -3.61
C PHE A 134 3.75 1.55 -5.00
N THR A 135 3.40 2.34 -6.02
CA THR A 135 3.54 1.91 -7.40
C THR A 135 4.28 2.98 -8.20
N ALA A 136 5.26 2.56 -8.97
CA ALA A 136 6.02 3.44 -9.86
C ALA A 136 6.55 2.61 -11.02
N THR A 137 7.02 3.28 -12.07
CA THR A 137 7.75 2.54 -13.10
C THR A 137 8.97 1.90 -12.46
N SER A 138 9.40 0.76 -12.98
CA SER A 138 10.56 0.08 -12.43
C SER A 138 11.83 0.93 -12.54
N ARG A 139 11.85 1.85 -13.50
CA ARG A 139 12.95 2.78 -13.63
C ARG A 139 12.96 3.82 -12.52
N GLN A 140 11.79 4.32 -12.13
CA GLN A 140 11.68 5.40 -11.14
C GLN A 140 11.64 4.89 -9.70
N ALA A 141 11.20 3.64 -9.51
CA ALA A 141 10.98 3.10 -8.18
C ALA A 141 12.18 3.17 -7.24
N PRO A 142 13.42 2.84 -7.68
CA PRO A 142 14.54 2.88 -6.72
C PRO A 142 14.79 4.25 -6.12
N SER A 143 14.57 5.33 -6.87
CA SER A 143 14.80 6.66 -6.33
C SER A 143 13.67 7.13 -5.42
N LEU A 144 12.49 6.54 -5.52
CA LEU A 144 11.35 6.92 -4.69
C LEU A 144 11.14 5.98 -3.49
N LEU A 145 11.81 4.84 -3.47
CA LEU A 145 11.65 3.89 -2.40
C LEU A 145 11.94 4.46 -1.01
N PRO A 146 13.02 5.24 -0.80
CA PRO A 146 13.25 5.80 0.53
C PRO A 146 12.10 6.66 1.03
N ALA A 147 11.44 7.42 0.15
CA ALA A 147 10.30 8.23 0.54
C ALA A 147 9.13 7.36 0.99
N PHE A 148 8.88 6.26 0.27
CA PHE A 148 7.83 5.33 0.68
C PHE A 148 8.14 4.70 2.03
N GLN A 149 9.41 4.34 2.25
CA GLN A 149 9.82 3.76 3.53
C GLN A 149 9.61 4.77 4.68
N GLN A 150 9.92 6.04 4.46
CA GLN A 150 9.67 7.08 5.46
C GLN A 150 8.17 7.25 5.70
N PHE A 151 7.38 7.20 4.65
CA PHE A 151 5.93 7.30 4.79
C PHE A 151 5.39 6.17 5.66
N VAL A 152 5.77 4.93 5.36
CA VAL A 152 5.32 3.77 6.11
C VAL A 152 5.75 3.88 7.58
N ALA A 153 6.98 4.33 7.82
CA ALA A 153 7.48 4.48 9.18
C ALA A 153 6.69 5.54 9.97
N SER A 154 6.06 6.47 9.28
CA SER A 154 5.27 7.53 9.93
C SER A 154 3.82 7.12 10.21
N LEU A 155 3.37 5.99 9.64
CA LEU A 155 2.00 5.54 9.85
C LEU A 155 1.78 5.15 11.30
N GLN A 156 0.76 5.71 11.91
CA GLN A 156 0.38 5.38 13.28
C GLN A 156 -1.12 5.24 13.37
N VAL A 157 -1.56 4.25 14.13
CA VAL A 157 -2.97 4.05 14.38
C VAL A 157 -3.37 4.93 15.55
N VAL A 158 -4.45 5.69 15.37
CA VAL A 158 -5.00 6.52 16.42
C VAL A 158 -5.92 5.65 17.27
N ALA A 159 -5.67 5.62 18.57
CA ALA A 159 -6.52 4.84 19.47
C ALA A 159 -7.93 5.43 19.48
N GLU A 160 -8.92 4.55 19.44
CA GLU A 160 -10.31 4.96 19.59
C GLU A 160 -10.63 5.02 21.07
N ASP A 161 -11.28 6.08 21.46
CA ASP A 161 -11.75 6.21 22.85
C ASP A 161 -13.02 5.42 23.10
#